data_d05e71c69a961dffa965ee486c7a2fe7
#
_entry.id   d05e71c69a961dffa965ee486c7a2fe7
#
_cell.length_a   1.000
_cell.length_b   1.000
_cell.length_c   1.000
_cell.angle_alpha   90.00
_cell.angle_beta   90.00
_cell.angle_gamma   90.00
#
_symmetry.space_group_name_H-M   'P 1'
#
loop_
_entity.id
_entity.type
_entity.pdbx_description
1 polymer ?
#
loop_
_entity_poly.entity_id
_entity_poly.type
_entity_poly.pdbx_seq_one_letter_code
_entity_poly.pdbx_strand_id
1 'polypeptide(L)'
;MQIFFPKEEGTEIRATILPEVAKKFTDLGIKVVVETEIGSNIFLPDESYQQVGATISVDRIKSLSEADIVCRVNKPRLEEISSLKRNAIHISFLDPFNEKALVNEFAKSHVSAISMELVPRITRAQKMDALSSQANLAGYSAVIE
;
A
#
# COMPACT_ATOMS: atom_id res chain seq x y z
N MET A 1 -13.26 2.56 -10.53
CA MET A 1 -12.09 1.90 -9.92
C MET A 1 -11.85 2.53 -8.55
N GLN A 2 -11.66 1.70 -7.53
CA GLN A 2 -11.40 2.11 -6.15
C GLN A 2 -10.04 1.58 -5.69
N ILE A 3 -9.20 2.45 -5.13
CA ILE A 3 -7.94 2.07 -4.49
C ILE A 3 -8.10 2.26 -2.99
N PHE A 4 -7.70 1.26 -2.21
CA PHE A 4 -7.68 1.31 -0.75
C PHE A 4 -6.24 1.24 -0.23
N PHE A 5 -5.96 2.11 0.72
CA PHE A 5 -4.69 2.19 1.44
C PHE A 5 -4.96 1.93 2.93
N PRO A 6 -4.72 0.71 3.42
CA PRO A 6 -4.84 0.41 4.84
C PRO A 6 -3.72 1.06 5.64
N LYS A 7 -4.00 1.35 6.91
CA LYS A 7 -3.00 1.74 7.90
C LYS A 7 -2.06 0.56 8.16
N GLU A 8 -0.77 0.82 8.22
CA GLU A 8 0.20 -0.20 8.58
C GLU A 8 0.07 -0.61 10.05
N GLU A 9 0.45 -1.84 10.35
CA GLU A 9 0.38 -2.41 11.69
C GLU A 9 1.77 -2.67 12.28
N GLY A 10 1.82 -2.90 13.58
CA GLY A 10 3.06 -3.22 14.28
C GLY A 10 4.03 -2.02 14.39
N THR A 11 5.27 -2.23 14.03
CA THR A 11 6.35 -1.23 14.13
C THR A 11 6.51 -0.36 12.87
N GLU A 12 5.72 -0.59 11.84
CA GLU A 12 5.77 0.21 10.63
C GLU A 12 5.13 1.58 10.86
N ILE A 13 5.92 2.62 10.68
CA ILE A 13 5.48 4.01 10.91
C ILE A 13 5.17 4.77 9.62
N ARG A 14 5.53 4.20 8.46
CA ARG A 14 5.33 4.86 7.17
C ARG A 14 3.86 4.83 6.77
N ALA A 15 3.36 5.91 6.19
CA ALA A 15 2.11 5.89 5.45
C ALA A 15 2.38 5.46 4.01
N THR A 16 1.55 4.56 3.49
CA THR A 16 1.69 4.06 2.11
C THR A 16 1.45 5.15 1.07
N ILE A 17 0.64 6.14 1.41
CA ILE A 17 0.30 7.24 0.52
C ILE A 17 0.33 8.58 1.28
N LEU A 18 0.78 9.62 0.60
CA LEU A 18 0.71 11.01 1.08
C LEU A 18 -0.47 11.74 0.42
N PRO A 19 -1.04 12.80 1.06
CA PRO A 19 -2.17 13.55 0.49
C PRO A 19 -1.94 14.07 -0.93
N GLU A 20 -0.74 14.57 -1.23
CA GLU A 20 -0.37 15.06 -2.57
C GLU A 20 -0.37 13.96 -3.65
N VAL A 21 -0.09 12.72 -3.27
CA VAL A 21 -0.18 11.57 -4.18
C VAL A 21 -1.64 11.12 -4.31
N ALA A 22 -2.39 11.11 -3.20
CA ALA A 22 -3.83 10.84 -3.20
C ALA A 22 -4.57 11.81 -4.15
N LYS A 23 -4.19 13.11 -4.12
CA LYS A 23 -4.74 14.11 -5.03
C LYS A 23 -4.55 13.74 -6.50
N LYS A 24 -3.39 13.23 -6.89
CA LYS A 24 -3.14 12.83 -8.28
C LYS A 24 -4.10 11.71 -8.75
N PHE A 25 -4.44 10.78 -7.85
CA PHE A 25 -5.41 9.72 -8.16
C PHE A 25 -6.84 10.26 -8.23
N THR A 26 -7.23 11.14 -7.29
CA THR A 26 -8.57 11.75 -7.31
C THR A 26 -8.77 12.66 -8.52
N ASP A 27 -7.75 13.41 -8.95
CA ASP A 27 -7.76 14.23 -10.17
C ASP A 27 -7.93 13.38 -11.44
N LEU A 28 -7.53 12.10 -11.41
CA LEU A 28 -7.77 11.12 -12.49
C LEU A 28 -9.15 10.46 -12.41
N GLY A 29 -10.00 10.86 -11.47
CA GLY A 29 -11.33 10.27 -11.27
C GLY A 29 -11.30 8.90 -10.57
N ILE A 30 -10.20 8.54 -9.93
CA ILE A 30 -10.07 7.29 -9.17
C ILE A 30 -10.58 7.55 -7.75
N LYS A 31 -11.46 6.68 -7.25
CA LYS A 31 -11.90 6.72 -5.87
C LYS A 31 -10.77 6.25 -4.95
N VAL A 32 -10.22 7.16 -4.17
CA VAL A 32 -9.19 6.89 -3.17
C VAL A 32 -9.86 6.71 -1.81
N VAL A 33 -9.61 5.58 -1.18
CA VAL A 33 -10.04 5.30 0.20
C VAL A 33 -8.80 5.08 1.04
N VAL A 34 -8.70 5.75 2.17
CA VAL A 34 -7.62 5.56 3.14
C VAL A 34 -8.22 5.14 4.48
N GLU A 35 -7.54 4.27 5.19
CA GLU A 35 -7.94 3.92 6.55
C GLU A 35 -7.68 5.09 7.49
N THR A 36 -8.56 5.27 8.46
CA THR A 36 -8.41 6.31 9.49
C THR A 36 -7.05 6.22 10.16
N GLU A 37 -6.49 7.37 10.49
CA GLU A 37 -5.17 7.51 11.14
C GLU A 37 -3.99 6.97 10.32
N ILE A 38 -4.11 6.75 9.02
CA ILE A 38 -3.01 6.25 8.17
C ILE A 38 -1.76 7.14 8.25
N GLY A 39 -1.93 8.43 8.45
CA GLY A 39 -0.86 9.44 8.54
C GLY A 39 -0.45 9.78 9.98
N SER A 40 -1.02 9.17 11.01
CA SER A 40 -0.82 9.57 12.40
C SER A 40 0.65 9.57 12.84
N ASN A 41 1.43 8.57 12.42
CA ASN A 41 2.85 8.45 12.76
C ASN A 41 3.76 9.48 12.06
N ILE A 42 3.24 10.15 11.04
CA ILE A 42 3.95 11.19 10.27
C ILE A 42 3.28 12.56 10.42
N PHE A 43 2.47 12.74 11.46
CA PHE A 43 1.77 13.98 11.82
C PHE A 43 0.83 14.51 10.72
N LEU A 44 0.25 13.63 9.90
CA LEU A 44 -0.76 13.96 8.90
C LEU A 44 -2.13 13.47 9.39
N PRO A 45 -3.04 14.39 9.73
CA PRO A 45 -4.38 14.03 10.17
C PRO A 45 -5.26 13.60 8.98
N ASP A 46 -6.35 12.89 9.25
CA ASP A 46 -7.29 12.39 8.24
C ASP A 46 -7.88 13.50 7.38
N GLU A 47 -8.07 14.69 7.94
CA GLU A 47 -8.55 15.89 7.23
C GLU A 47 -7.67 16.27 6.04
N SER A 48 -6.36 16.05 6.13
CA SER A 48 -5.42 16.31 5.03
C SER A 48 -5.73 15.45 3.80
N TYR A 49 -6.19 14.21 4.01
CA TYR A 49 -6.61 13.31 2.93
C TYR A 49 -8.00 13.68 2.41
N GLN A 50 -8.92 14.08 3.30
CA GLN A 50 -10.27 14.51 2.90
C GLN A 50 -10.22 15.76 2.01
N GLN A 51 -9.36 16.73 2.33
CA GLN A 51 -9.17 17.97 1.57
C GLN A 51 -8.75 17.74 0.11
N VAL A 52 -8.12 16.60 -0.17
CA VAL A 52 -7.71 16.23 -1.53
C VAL A 52 -8.68 15.22 -2.19
N GLY A 53 -9.86 15.03 -1.58
CA GLY A 53 -10.93 14.20 -2.15
C GLY A 53 -10.82 12.70 -1.84
N ALA A 54 -9.94 12.28 -0.93
CA ALA A 54 -9.94 10.92 -0.44
C ALA A 54 -11.06 10.68 0.58
N THR A 55 -11.56 9.46 0.64
CA THR A 55 -12.56 9.01 1.62
C THR A 55 -11.85 8.32 2.78
N ILE A 56 -12.18 8.69 4.02
CA ILE A 56 -11.68 8.01 5.20
C ILE A 56 -12.58 6.81 5.52
N SER A 57 -11.98 5.67 5.80
CA SER A 57 -12.68 4.46 6.23
C SER A 57 -12.24 4.03 7.62
N VAL A 58 -13.21 3.68 8.46
CA VAL A 58 -12.98 3.07 9.77
C VAL A 58 -13.20 1.55 9.74
N ASP A 59 -13.73 1.03 8.62
CA ASP A 59 -14.02 -0.40 8.42
C ASP A 59 -13.06 -0.97 7.37
N ARG A 60 -11.97 -1.56 7.86
CA ARG A 60 -10.93 -2.18 7.05
C ARG A 60 -11.48 -3.32 6.19
N ILE A 61 -12.26 -4.22 6.79
CA ILE A 61 -12.76 -5.42 6.10
C ILE A 61 -13.69 -5.05 4.96
N LYS A 62 -14.60 -4.12 5.19
CA LYS A 62 -15.46 -3.58 4.14
C LYS A 62 -14.64 -2.94 3.02
N SER A 63 -13.65 -2.12 3.36
CA SER A 63 -12.80 -1.46 2.37
C SER A 63 -11.97 -2.44 1.55
N LEU A 64 -11.45 -3.52 2.15
CA LEU A 64 -10.76 -4.59 1.45
C LEU A 64 -11.69 -5.30 0.46
N SER A 65 -12.95 -5.56 0.84
CA SER A 65 -13.92 -6.27 0.00
C SER A 65 -14.45 -5.44 -1.18
N GLU A 66 -14.37 -4.11 -1.10
CA GLU A 66 -14.84 -3.19 -2.14
C GLU A 66 -13.72 -2.72 -3.09
N ALA A 67 -12.46 -2.79 -2.65
CA ALA A 67 -11.33 -2.25 -3.40
C ALA A 67 -10.97 -3.07 -4.63
N ASP A 68 -10.74 -2.38 -5.75
CA ASP A 68 -10.18 -2.99 -6.96
C ASP A 68 -8.65 -3.14 -6.84
N ILE A 69 -8.02 -2.21 -6.12
CA ILE A 69 -6.58 -2.22 -5.83
C ILE A 69 -6.40 -1.96 -4.33
N VAL A 70 -5.55 -2.75 -3.67
CA VAL A 70 -5.09 -2.51 -2.31
C VAL A 70 -3.58 -2.29 -2.35
N CYS A 71 -3.12 -1.19 -1.79
CA CYS A 71 -1.69 -0.85 -1.77
C CYS A 71 -1.26 -0.57 -0.34
N ARG A 72 -0.19 -1.23 0.11
CA ARG A 72 0.38 -1.09 1.46
C ARG A 72 1.89 -1.35 1.44
N VAL A 73 2.57 -1.05 2.53
CA VAL A 73 4.01 -1.29 2.66
C VAL A 73 4.26 -2.75 2.97
N ASN A 74 3.77 -3.24 4.11
CA ASN A 74 4.00 -4.60 4.54
C ASN A 74 3.02 -5.60 3.91
N LYS A 75 3.41 -6.87 3.92
CA LYS A 75 2.52 -7.99 3.54
C LYS A 75 1.26 -8.02 4.42
N PRO A 76 0.12 -8.44 3.87
CA PRO A 76 -1.11 -8.59 4.64
C PRO A 76 -1.02 -9.78 5.58
N ARG A 77 -1.88 -9.80 6.59
CA ARG A 77 -2.13 -11.03 7.35
C ARG A 77 -2.86 -12.04 6.47
N LEU A 78 -2.62 -13.32 6.70
CA LEU A 78 -3.19 -14.39 5.88
C LEU A 78 -4.74 -14.33 5.83
N GLU A 79 -5.35 -13.99 6.96
CA GLU A 79 -6.81 -13.89 7.11
C GLU A 79 -7.40 -12.72 6.30
N GLU A 80 -6.64 -11.65 6.10
CA GLU A 80 -7.10 -10.48 5.34
C GLU A 80 -7.28 -10.79 3.83
N ILE A 81 -6.50 -11.75 3.31
CA ILE A 81 -6.52 -12.08 1.88
C ILE A 81 -7.90 -12.61 1.45
N SER A 82 -8.54 -13.41 2.29
CA SER A 82 -9.88 -13.94 2.02
C SER A 82 -10.97 -12.85 1.97
N SER A 83 -10.70 -11.67 2.57
CA SER A 83 -11.59 -10.51 2.56
C SER A 83 -11.41 -9.63 1.34
N LEU A 84 -10.36 -9.86 0.52
CA LEU A 84 -10.12 -9.08 -0.68
C LEU A 84 -11.16 -9.40 -1.76
N LYS A 85 -11.54 -8.38 -2.51
CA LYS A 85 -12.41 -8.54 -3.66
C LYS A 85 -11.80 -9.49 -4.69
N ARG A 86 -12.58 -10.44 -5.19
CA ARG A 86 -12.15 -11.33 -6.28
C ARG A 86 -11.66 -10.50 -7.49
N ASN A 87 -10.56 -10.89 -8.08
CA ASN A 87 -9.84 -10.20 -9.16
C ASN A 87 -9.26 -8.83 -8.77
N ALA A 88 -9.19 -8.50 -7.49
CA ALA A 88 -8.46 -7.33 -7.03
C ALA A 88 -6.94 -7.48 -7.28
N ILE A 89 -6.24 -6.36 -7.24
CA ILE A 89 -4.78 -6.30 -7.29
C ILE A 89 -4.27 -5.88 -5.90
N HIS A 90 -3.37 -6.66 -5.33
CA HIS A 90 -2.67 -6.32 -4.10
C HIS A 90 -1.22 -5.95 -4.38
N ILE A 91 -0.75 -4.83 -3.84
CA ILE A 91 0.60 -4.30 -4.07
C ILE A 91 1.27 -4.06 -2.72
N SER A 92 2.37 -4.76 -2.42
CA SER A 92 3.18 -4.55 -1.21
C SER A 92 4.53 -5.26 -1.31
N PHE A 93 5.35 -5.16 -0.25
CA PHE A 93 6.48 -6.06 -0.04
C PHE A 93 5.95 -7.39 0.48
N LEU A 94 6.13 -8.48 -0.23
CA LEU A 94 5.48 -9.78 0.04
C LEU A 94 6.43 -10.87 0.52
N ASP A 95 7.71 -10.77 0.19
CA ASP A 95 8.71 -11.82 0.42
C ASP A 95 8.26 -13.20 -0.12
N PRO A 96 7.88 -13.31 -1.41
CA PRO A 96 7.18 -14.48 -1.93
C PRO A 96 8.01 -15.76 -1.93
N PHE A 97 9.33 -15.68 -1.83
CA PHE A 97 10.21 -16.84 -1.76
C PHE A 97 10.12 -17.55 -0.41
N ASN A 98 9.91 -16.79 0.67
CA ASN A 98 9.78 -17.31 2.02
C ASN A 98 8.31 -17.49 2.43
N GLU A 99 7.39 -16.72 1.87
CA GLU A 99 5.98 -16.67 2.24
C GLU A 99 5.07 -17.49 1.30
N LYS A 100 5.41 -18.77 1.12
CA LYS A 100 4.64 -19.68 0.22
C LYS A 100 3.16 -19.79 0.59
N ALA A 101 2.83 -19.76 1.89
CA ALA A 101 1.44 -19.82 2.35
C ALA A 101 0.65 -18.59 1.87
N LEU A 102 1.26 -17.40 1.95
CA LEU A 102 0.69 -16.13 1.49
C LEU A 102 0.42 -16.16 -0.02
N VAL A 103 1.40 -16.61 -0.81
CA VAL A 103 1.27 -16.74 -2.27
C VAL A 103 0.12 -17.67 -2.65
N ASN A 104 0.03 -18.85 -1.96
CA ASN A 104 -1.04 -19.80 -2.18
C ASN A 104 -2.41 -19.23 -1.84
N GLU A 105 -2.51 -18.42 -0.78
CA GLU A 105 -3.78 -17.81 -0.39
C GLU A 105 -4.25 -16.75 -1.39
N PHE A 106 -3.35 -15.91 -1.91
CA PHE A 106 -3.65 -15.02 -3.02
C PHE A 106 -4.19 -15.76 -4.24
N ALA A 107 -3.56 -16.87 -4.61
CA ALA A 107 -3.99 -17.71 -5.75
C ALA A 107 -5.39 -18.28 -5.51
N LYS A 108 -5.68 -18.83 -4.33
CA LYS A 108 -6.99 -19.38 -3.96
C LYS A 108 -8.08 -18.29 -3.98
N SER A 109 -7.76 -17.12 -3.50
CA SER A 109 -8.68 -15.97 -3.45
C SER A 109 -8.86 -15.28 -4.81
N HIS A 110 -8.16 -15.75 -5.84
CA HIS A 110 -8.14 -15.13 -7.17
C HIS A 110 -7.76 -13.64 -7.14
N VAL A 111 -6.80 -13.28 -6.32
CA VAL A 111 -6.24 -11.93 -6.20
C VAL A 111 -4.87 -11.91 -6.87
N SER A 112 -4.63 -10.91 -7.72
CA SER A 112 -3.32 -10.69 -8.32
C SER A 112 -2.42 -9.96 -7.32
N ALA A 113 -1.25 -10.51 -7.02
CA ALA A 113 -0.30 -9.91 -6.09
C ALA A 113 0.93 -9.38 -6.84
N ILE A 114 1.31 -8.13 -6.57
CA ILE A 114 2.52 -7.48 -7.08
C ILE A 114 3.48 -7.27 -5.91
N SER A 115 4.62 -7.94 -5.99
CA SER A 115 5.70 -7.87 -5.00
C SER A 115 6.67 -6.76 -5.38
N MET A 116 6.73 -5.70 -4.59
CA MET A 116 7.53 -4.51 -4.91
C MET A 116 9.03 -4.79 -4.94
N GLU A 117 9.52 -5.71 -4.11
CA GLU A 117 10.92 -6.13 -4.09
C GLU A 117 11.36 -6.92 -5.34
N LEU A 118 10.41 -7.44 -6.11
CA LEU A 118 10.67 -8.15 -7.36
C LEU A 118 10.57 -7.27 -8.62
N VAL A 119 10.28 -5.98 -8.46
CA VAL A 119 10.30 -5.04 -9.58
C VAL A 119 11.72 -4.98 -10.15
N PRO A 120 11.91 -5.28 -11.45
CA PRO A 120 13.25 -5.38 -12.03
C PRO A 120 13.97 -4.02 -12.04
N ARG A 121 15.27 -4.02 -11.76
CA ARG A 121 16.11 -2.81 -11.74
C ARG A 121 16.57 -2.45 -13.17
N ILE A 122 15.63 -2.00 -13.97
CA ILE A 122 15.85 -1.54 -15.34
C ILE A 122 15.42 -0.08 -15.47
N THR A 123 15.92 0.63 -16.47
CA THR A 123 15.66 2.06 -16.69
C THR A 123 14.16 2.41 -16.70
N ARG A 124 13.32 1.55 -17.29
CA ARG A 124 11.87 1.75 -17.35
C ARG A 124 11.18 1.63 -15.99
N ALA A 125 11.72 0.81 -15.08
CA ALA A 125 11.15 0.55 -13.77
C ALA A 125 11.81 1.36 -12.64
N GLN A 126 12.79 2.20 -12.94
CA GLN A 126 13.55 2.97 -11.96
C GLN A 126 12.68 3.80 -11.01
N LYS A 127 11.55 4.33 -11.50
CA LYS A 127 10.60 5.10 -10.67
C LYS A 127 9.81 4.21 -9.68
N MET A 128 9.81 2.90 -9.87
CA MET A 128 9.14 1.91 -9.02
C MET A 128 10.15 1.14 -8.15
N ASP A 129 11.44 1.45 -8.25
CA ASP A 129 12.51 0.80 -7.47
C ASP A 129 12.52 1.33 -6.04
N ALA A 130 11.71 0.70 -5.20
CA ALA A 130 11.59 1.03 -3.80
C ALA A 130 12.89 0.78 -3.01
N LEU A 131 13.71 -0.18 -3.42
CA LEU A 131 14.97 -0.49 -2.74
C LEU A 131 15.98 0.64 -2.94
N SER A 132 16.15 1.13 -4.17
CA SER A 132 17.07 2.24 -4.45
C SER A 132 16.66 3.52 -3.73
N SER A 133 15.36 3.83 -3.67
CA SER A 133 14.86 5.00 -2.95
C SER A 133 15.11 4.90 -1.43
N GLN A 134 14.86 3.74 -0.82
CA GLN A 134 15.11 3.51 0.61
C GLN A 134 16.61 3.45 0.96
N ALA A 135 17.43 2.85 0.09
CA ALA A 135 18.89 2.82 0.28
C ALA A 135 19.50 4.22 0.23
N ASN A 136 18.97 5.12 -0.61
CA ASN A 136 19.42 6.51 -0.64
C ASN A 136 19.13 7.25 0.67
N LEU A 137 17.93 7.07 1.24
CA LEU A 137 17.58 7.62 2.55
C LEU A 137 18.44 7.04 3.68
N ALA A 138 18.66 5.73 3.68
CA ALA A 138 19.52 5.07 4.66
C ALA A 138 20.96 5.56 4.58
N GLY A 139 21.50 5.74 3.38
CA GLY A 139 22.84 6.31 3.17
C GLY A 139 22.95 7.75 3.68
N TYR A 140 21.92 8.57 3.46
CA TYR A 140 21.89 9.93 3.99
C TYR A 140 21.86 9.96 5.52
N SER A 141 21.03 9.12 6.14
CA SER A 141 20.93 9.01 7.61
C SER A 141 22.27 8.59 8.23
N ALA A 142 22.93 7.58 7.64
CA ALA A 142 24.22 7.09 8.12
C ALA A 142 25.38 8.12 8.05
N VAL A 143 25.23 9.18 7.27
CA VAL A 143 26.23 10.26 7.19
C VAL A 143 25.99 11.34 8.25
N ILE A 144 24.74 11.49 8.71
CA ILE A 144 24.36 12.50 9.69
C ILE A 144 24.60 12.03 11.14
N GLU A 145 24.50 10.73 11.39
CA GLU A 145 24.85 10.11 12.69
C GLU A 145 26.37 10.07 12.94
#